data_33b300bfe3657e348a41bf1cfaf84ae7
#
_entry.id   33b300bfe3657e348a41bf1cfaf84ae7
#
_cell.length_a   1.000
_cell.length_b   1.000
_cell.length_c   1.000
_cell.angle_alpha   90.00
_cell.angle_beta   90.00
_cell.angle_gamma   90.00
#
_symmetry.space_group_name_H-M   'P 1'
#
loop_
_entity.id
_entity.type
_entity.pdbx_description
1 polymer ?
#
loop_
_entity_poly.entity_id
_entity_poly.type
_entity_poly.pdbx_seq_one_letter_code
_entity_poly.pdbx_strand_id
1 'polypeptide(L)'
;MKRTTARVTAAAVAAMMAMASLSGCGVMSSASKEAATQSTTGTQQDSKEIHDLVLAHLASTEISTFNLLNSQTQADVQYLTNMLDGLVEADSYGNIVPGIATDWVTEDGGKTWTFHLRDNVTWVDVNGNEKAKLTADDFMTGMEWVLNFYKNDSANVSMPSEMIQGAKEYYEYTKTLTEEQAYQLTAGDGSKFREMVGIETPDDYTLVYHCTAAKPYFDTVMAYICMYPMAQGMVDELGVEGVQGMNNENMWYNGCYLMTSYVQ
;
A
#
# COMPACT_ATOMS: atom_id res chain seq x y z
N MET A 1 64.40 -10.78 -20.12
CA MET A 1 63.59 -12.02 -20.08
C MET A 1 62.81 -12.25 -18.80
N LYS A 2 62.37 -11.26 -18.03
CA LYS A 2 61.57 -11.42 -16.76
C LYS A 2 60.17 -10.83 -16.79
N ARG A 3 59.73 -10.23 -17.92
CA ARG A 3 58.39 -9.62 -18.04
C ARG A 3 57.36 -10.43 -18.81
N THR A 4 57.75 -11.48 -19.51
CA THR A 4 56.86 -12.33 -20.31
C THR A 4 56.25 -13.50 -19.51
N THR A 5 56.93 -13.99 -18.51
CA THR A 5 56.45 -15.10 -17.65
C THR A 5 55.36 -14.68 -16.66
N ALA A 6 55.38 -13.41 -16.22
CA ALA A 6 54.35 -12.90 -15.30
C ALA A 6 52.98 -12.69 -15.98
N ARG A 7 52.97 -12.41 -17.31
CA ARG A 7 51.73 -12.20 -18.08
C ARG A 7 51.02 -13.53 -18.45
N VAL A 8 51.78 -14.59 -18.63
CA VAL A 8 51.23 -15.92 -18.97
C VAL A 8 50.62 -16.58 -17.74
N THR A 9 51.20 -16.40 -16.56
CA THR A 9 50.65 -16.89 -15.29
C THR A 9 49.37 -16.16 -14.88
N ALA A 10 49.26 -14.85 -15.12
CA ALA A 10 48.05 -14.10 -14.82
C ALA A 10 46.87 -14.47 -15.75
N ALA A 11 47.15 -14.77 -17.02
CA ALA A 11 46.11 -15.22 -17.97
C ALA A 11 45.61 -16.67 -17.65
N ALA A 12 46.48 -17.57 -17.17
CA ALA A 12 46.11 -18.92 -16.80
C ALA A 12 45.25 -18.98 -15.51
N VAL A 13 45.53 -18.09 -14.54
CA VAL A 13 44.72 -17.98 -13.32
C VAL A 13 43.36 -17.39 -13.58
N ALA A 14 43.26 -16.39 -14.48
CA ALA A 14 41.98 -15.80 -14.88
C ALA A 14 41.10 -16.81 -15.64
N ALA A 15 41.69 -17.65 -16.48
CA ALA A 15 40.95 -18.71 -17.20
C ALA A 15 40.45 -19.85 -16.28
N MET A 16 41.15 -20.16 -15.21
CA MET A 16 40.69 -21.15 -14.23
C MET A 16 39.58 -20.63 -13.31
N MET A 17 39.56 -19.34 -12.99
CA MET A 17 38.43 -18.74 -12.22
C MET A 17 37.15 -18.60 -13.08
N ALA A 18 37.27 -18.43 -14.38
CA ALA A 18 36.11 -18.35 -15.27
C ALA A 18 35.45 -19.73 -15.50
N MET A 19 36.19 -20.83 -15.37
CA MET A 19 35.65 -22.20 -15.49
C MET A 19 35.04 -22.73 -14.20
N ALA A 20 35.41 -22.21 -13.03
CA ALA A 20 34.83 -22.61 -11.74
C ALA A 20 33.46 -22.02 -11.48
N SER A 21 33.08 -20.92 -12.18
CA SER A 21 31.76 -20.28 -12.06
C SER A 21 30.67 -20.89 -12.96
N LEU A 22 31.02 -21.83 -13.84
CA LEU A 22 30.07 -22.49 -14.75
C LEU A 22 29.64 -23.89 -14.32
N SER A 23 30.17 -24.42 -13.22
CA SER A 23 29.85 -25.78 -12.72
C SER A 23 28.86 -25.78 -11.52
N GLY A 24 28.28 -24.63 -11.15
CA GLY A 24 27.35 -24.50 -10.05
C GLY A 24 25.83 -24.51 -10.42
N CYS A 25 25.47 -24.63 -11.68
CA CYS A 25 24.09 -24.64 -12.15
C CYS A 25 23.66 -25.97 -12.82
N GLY A 26 23.88 -27.09 -12.15
CA GLY A 26 23.64 -28.38 -12.77
C GLY A 26 23.07 -29.48 -11.88
N VAL A 27 22.28 -29.16 -10.86
CA VAL A 27 21.49 -30.18 -10.15
C VAL A 27 20.21 -29.57 -9.62
N MET A 28 19.29 -29.24 -10.49
CA MET A 28 17.84 -29.20 -10.26
C MET A 28 17.12 -28.92 -11.58
N SER A 29 17.10 -29.90 -12.49
CA SER A 29 16.06 -29.92 -13.54
C SER A 29 15.95 -31.33 -14.11
N SER A 30 15.22 -32.16 -13.41
CA SER A 30 14.65 -33.37 -13.97
C SER A 30 13.17 -33.52 -13.57
N ALA A 31 12.38 -32.47 -13.80
CA ALA A 31 10.93 -32.61 -13.88
C ALA A 31 10.39 -31.40 -14.67
N SER A 32 10.26 -31.57 -15.96
CA SER A 32 9.37 -30.90 -16.90
C SER A 32 10.08 -30.65 -18.25
N LYS A 33 10.27 -31.76 -18.98
CA LYS A 33 10.44 -31.73 -20.42
C LYS A 33 9.26 -32.47 -20.99
N GLU A 34 8.17 -31.71 -21.21
CA GLU A 34 7.17 -32.01 -22.25
C GLU A 34 6.24 -30.81 -22.33
N ALA A 35 6.33 -30.15 -23.45
CA ALA A 35 5.40 -29.22 -24.07
C ALA A 35 6.04 -27.90 -24.50
N ALA A 36 6.86 -28.00 -25.52
CA ALA A 36 7.15 -26.85 -26.37
C ALA A 36 7.09 -27.34 -27.81
N THR A 37 5.94 -27.26 -28.44
CA THR A 37 5.76 -27.02 -29.89
C THR A 37 4.28 -26.95 -30.18
N GLN A 38 3.75 -25.73 -30.28
CA GLN A 38 2.81 -25.37 -31.38
C GLN A 38 2.58 -23.87 -31.36
N SER A 39 3.22 -23.25 -32.33
CA SER A 39 2.94 -21.89 -32.77
C SER A 39 1.60 -21.90 -33.46
N THR A 40 0.58 -21.24 -32.93
CA THR A 40 -0.61 -20.82 -33.67
C THR A 40 -0.91 -19.36 -33.33
N THR A 41 -0.81 -18.55 -34.36
CA THR A 41 -1.28 -17.17 -34.43
C THR A 41 -2.75 -17.12 -34.04
N GLY A 42 -3.02 -16.65 -32.84
CA GLY A 42 -4.37 -16.38 -32.36
C GLY A 42 -4.34 -15.09 -31.57
N THR A 43 -5.22 -14.19 -31.89
CA THR A 43 -5.54 -12.93 -31.21
C THR A 43 -5.30 -13.03 -29.69
N GLN A 44 -4.35 -12.28 -29.18
CA GLN A 44 -4.16 -12.11 -27.73
C GLN A 44 -5.38 -11.42 -27.16
N GLN A 45 -6.26 -12.20 -26.61
CA GLN A 45 -7.20 -11.76 -25.60
C GLN A 45 -6.36 -11.73 -24.32
N ASP A 46 -6.13 -10.54 -23.76
CA ASP A 46 -5.49 -10.37 -22.45
C ASP A 46 -6.34 -11.12 -21.40
N SER A 47 -6.07 -12.41 -21.26
CA SER A 47 -6.53 -13.15 -20.09
C SER A 47 -5.62 -12.71 -18.94
N LYS A 48 -6.17 -11.94 -18.01
CA LYS A 48 -5.54 -11.61 -16.73
C LYS A 48 -5.19 -12.95 -16.09
N GLU A 49 -3.91 -13.33 -16.10
CA GLU A 49 -3.45 -14.58 -15.50
C GLU A 49 -3.59 -14.43 -13.99
N ILE A 50 -4.41 -15.27 -13.37
CA ILE A 50 -4.62 -15.27 -11.93
C ILE A 50 -3.55 -16.16 -11.31
N HIS A 51 -2.76 -15.58 -10.39
CA HIS A 51 -1.73 -16.29 -9.64
C HIS A 51 -2.16 -16.44 -8.19
N ASP A 52 -2.07 -17.65 -7.65
CA ASP A 52 -2.27 -17.88 -6.22
C ASP A 52 -1.04 -17.41 -5.43
N LEU A 53 -1.26 -16.60 -4.38
CA LEU A 53 -0.24 -16.26 -3.41
C LEU A 53 -0.22 -17.31 -2.30
N VAL A 54 0.91 -18.04 -2.19
CA VAL A 54 1.12 -19.02 -1.12
C VAL A 54 2.13 -18.47 -0.12
N LEU A 55 1.68 -18.10 1.05
CA LEU A 55 2.52 -17.62 2.15
C LEU A 55 2.59 -18.67 3.25
N ALA A 56 3.82 -19.11 3.59
CA ALA A 56 4.05 -19.92 4.78
C ALA A 56 4.40 -18.99 5.94
N HIS A 57 3.50 -18.88 6.90
CA HIS A 57 3.66 -18.01 8.06
C HIS A 57 3.49 -18.78 9.35
N LEU A 58 4.44 -18.60 10.27
CA LEU A 58 4.31 -19.08 11.66
C LEU A 58 3.61 -17.96 12.47
N ALA A 59 2.32 -17.80 12.24
CA ALA A 59 1.53 -16.87 13.04
C ALA A 59 1.20 -17.49 14.38
N SER A 60 1.45 -16.76 15.43
CA SER A 60 0.97 -17.08 16.77
C SER A 60 -0.41 -16.47 17.04
N THR A 61 -0.94 -15.66 16.11
CA THR A 61 -2.19 -14.91 16.26
C THR A 61 -2.97 -14.90 14.95
N GLU A 62 -4.28 -14.90 15.05
CA GLU A 62 -5.23 -14.72 13.96
C GLU A 62 -5.33 -13.24 13.57
N ILE A 63 -5.98 -12.95 12.43
CA ILE A 63 -6.31 -11.57 12.04
C ILE A 63 -7.27 -11.00 13.10
N SER A 64 -6.90 -9.89 13.69
CA SER A 64 -7.69 -9.23 14.74
C SER A 64 -8.71 -8.25 14.17
N THR A 65 -8.40 -7.65 13.01
CA THR A 65 -9.30 -6.75 12.28
C THR A 65 -8.98 -6.79 10.79
N PHE A 66 -10.03 -6.66 9.96
CA PHE A 66 -9.89 -6.46 8.52
C PHE A 66 -9.79 -4.98 8.14
N ASN A 67 -9.99 -4.07 9.08
CA ASN A 67 -9.73 -2.65 8.88
C ASN A 67 -8.25 -2.34 9.11
N LEU A 68 -7.48 -2.22 8.03
CA LEU A 68 -6.03 -1.96 8.09
C LEU A 68 -5.69 -0.69 8.88
N LEU A 69 -6.53 0.35 8.79
CA LEU A 69 -6.31 1.63 9.48
C LEU A 69 -6.41 1.50 11.01
N ASN A 70 -7.21 0.54 11.49
CA ASN A 70 -7.37 0.23 12.93
C ASN A 70 -6.34 -0.80 13.44
N SER A 71 -5.61 -1.47 12.54
CA SER A 71 -4.72 -2.57 12.93
C SER A 71 -3.56 -2.09 13.81
N GLN A 72 -3.28 -2.86 14.84
CA GLN A 72 -2.15 -2.68 15.76
C GLN A 72 -1.26 -3.93 15.83
N THR A 73 -1.54 -4.93 14.98
CA THR A 73 -0.83 -6.21 15.01
C THR A 73 -0.05 -6.45 13.73
N GLN A 74 1.12 -7.06 13.88
CA GLN A 74 1.95 -7.46 12.73
C GLN A 74 1.24 -8.52 11.86
N ALA A 75 0.39 -9.37 12.46
CA ALA A 75 -0.35 -10.38 11.72
C ALA A 75 -1.31 -9.74 10.72
N ASP A 76 -2.13 -8.78 11.16
CA ASP A 76 -3.06 -8.07 10.27
C ASP A 76 -2.32 -7.40 9.12
N VAL A 77 -1.26 -6.63 9.44
CA VAL A 77 -0.46 -5.90 8.46
C VAL A 77 0.11 -6.85 7.39
N GLN A 78 0.67 -7.99 7.78
CA GLN A 78 1.27 -8.95 6.84
C GLN A 78 0.26 -9.52 5.83
N TYR A 79 -0.99 -9.67 6.21
CA TYR A 79 -2.03 -10.16 5.29
C TYR A 79 -2.66 -9.02 4.50
N LEU A 80 -3.11 -7.96 5.19
CA LEU A 80 -3.91 -6.91 4.58
C LEU A 80 -3.13 -6.04 3.57
N THR A 81 -1.82 -5.84 3.76
CA THR A 81 -0.98 -5.12 2.79
C THR A 81 -0.74 -5.87 1.47
N ASN A 82 -1.17 -7.12 1.33
CA ASN A 82 -1.24 -7.78 0.02
C ASN A 82 -2.56 -7.52 -0.70
N MET A 83 -3.57 -7.02 0.01
CA MET A 83 -4.93 -6.80 -0.49
C MET A 83 -5.26 -5.32 -0.67
N LEU A 84 -4.48 -4.46 -0.03
CA LEU A 84 -4.64 -3.01 -0.04
C LEU A 84 -3.30 -2.37 -0.40
N ASP A 85 -3.32 -1.44 -1.35
CA ASP A 85 -2.16 -0.65 -1.75
C ASP A 85 -2.26 0.77 -1.17
N GLY A 86 -1.10 1.32 -0.79
CA GLY A 86 -0.93 2.70 -0.35
C GLY A 86 -0.35 3.60 -1.44
N LEU A 87 -0.03 4.85 -1.10
CA LEU A 87 0.59 5.81 -2.02
C LEU A 87 1.92 5.29 -2.55
N VAL A 88 2.74 4.74 -1.67
CA VAL A 88 4.09 4.24 -1.96
C VAL A 88 4.30 2.89 -1.29
N GLU A 89 5.29 2.16 -1.75
CA GLU A 89 5.71 0.88 -1.20
C GLU A 89 7.19 0.91 -0.84
N ALA A 90 7.63 -0.07 -0.07
CA ALA A 90 9.05 -0.32 0.16
C ALA A 90 9.50 -1.56 -0.62
N ASP A 91 10.53 -1.43 -1.45
CA ASP A 91 11.14 -2.59 -2.13
C ASP A 91 11.91 -3.49 -1.14
N SER A 92 12.43 -4.60 -1.62
CA SER A 92 13.21 -5.56 -0.80
C SER A 92 14.52 -4.98 -0.22
N TYR A 93 14.94 -3.80 -0.68
CA TYR A 93 16.12 -3.08 -0.19
C TYR A 93 15.75 -1.93 0.74
N GLY A 94 14.45 -1.67 0.94
CA GLY A 94 13.94 -0.57 1.75
C GLY A 94 13.90 0.78 1.03
N ASN A 95 14.03 0.81 -0.31
CA ASN A 95 13.80 2.02 -1.08
C ASN A 95 12.30 2.25 -1.23
N ILE A 96 11.89 3.52 -1.19
CA ILE A 96 10.52 3.91 -1.48
C ILE A 96 10.30 3.91 -2.98
N VAL A 97 9.28 3.20 -3.40
CA VAL A 97 8.90 3.03 -4.82
C VAL A 97 7.42 3.39 -5.01
N PRO A 98 7.01 3.74 -6.26
CA PRO A 98 5.62 4.02 -6.57
C PRO A 98 4.66 2.87 -6.23
N GLY A 99 3.61 3.18 -5.47
CA GLY A 99 2.44 2.36 -5.27
C GLY A 99 1.26 2.90 -6.09
N ILE A 100 0.23 3.49 -5.46
CA ILE A 100 -0.84 4.23 -6.13
C ILE A 100 -0.33 5.56 -6.68
N ALA A 101 0.60 6.24 -5.98
CA ALA A 101 1.27 7.39 -6.55
C ALA A 101 2.23 6.97 -7.66
N THR A 102 2.26 7.73 -8.76
CA THR A 102 3.22 7.56 -9.87
C THR A 102 4.52 8.29 -9.60
N ASP A 103 4.43 9.41 -8.93
CA ASP A 103 5.54 10.28 -8.53
C ASP A 103 5.11 11.21 -7.40
N TRP A 104 6.08 11.87 -6.77
CA TRP A 104 5.85 12.89 -5.74
C TRP A 104 6.97 13.91 -5.71
N VAL A 105 6.65 15.11 -5.24
CA VAL A 105 7.58 16.24 -5.19
C VAL A 105 7.35 17.10 -3.95
N THR A 106 8.45 17.71 -3.48
CA THR A 106 8.42 18.81 -2.53
C THR A 106 9.35 19.91 -3.00
N GLU A 107 8.89 21.17 -3.02
CA GLU A 107 9.67 22.33 -3.48
C GLU A 107 10.19 23.21 -2.33
N ASP A 108 9.67 22.99 -1.10
CA ASP A 108 9.91 23.83 0.07
C ASP A 108 10.66 23.11 1.21
N GLY A 109 11.41 22.07 0.84
CA GLY A 109 12.22 21.30 1.78
C GLY A 109 11.40 20.36 2.66
N GLY A 110 10.24 19.92 2.19
CA GLY A 110 9.40 18.93 2.87
C GLY A 110 8.33 19.53 3.76
N LYS A 111 7.92 20.78 3.55
CA LYS A 111 6.76 21.36 4.23
C LYS A 111 5.46 21.03 3.50
N THR A 112 5.53 21.02 2.17
CA THR A 112 4.43 20.66 1.29
C THR A 112 4.87 19.53 0.39
N TRP A 113 4.07 18.48 0.29
CA TRP A 113 4.29 17.33 -0.56
C TRP A 113 3.09 17.14 -1.49
N THR A 114 3.38 17.02 -2.78
CA THR A 114 2.37 16.72 -3.80
C THR A 114 2.63 15.33 -4.36
N PHE A 115 1.61 14.49 -4.37
CA PHE A 115 1.59 13.15 -4.94
C PHE A 115 0.65 13.11 -6.14
N HIS A 116 1.11 12.59 -7.27
CA HIS A 116 0.29 12.35 -8.45
C HIS A 116 -0.10 10.87 -8.49
N LEU A 117 -1.38 10.59 -8.62
CA LEU A 117 -1.93 9.25 -8.57
C LEU A 117 -2.14 8.68 -9.97
N ARG A 118 -2.11 7.35 -10.08
CA ARG A 118 -2.57 6.66 -11.31
C ARG A 118 -4.10 6.72 -11.38
N ASP A 119 -4.62 6.81 -12.60
CA ASP A 119 -6.06 6.92 -12.91
C ASP A 119 -6.74 5.57 -13.18
N ASN A 120 -5.99 4.47 -13.08
CA ASN A 120 -6.44 3.13 -13.43
C ASN A 120 -6.62 2.19 -12.23
N VAL A 121 -6.56 2.70 -11.00
CA VAL A 121 -6.84 1.92 -9.79
C VAL A 121 -8.33 1.91 -9.50
N THR A 122 -8.84 0.74 -9.14
CA THR A 122 -10.26 0.52 -8.91
C THR A 122 -10.46 -0.27 -7.63
N TRP A 123 -11.39 0.15 -6.80
CA TRP A 123 -11.91 -0.67 -5.72
C TRP A 123 -12.75 -1.80 -6.26
N VAL A 124 -12.55 -3.00 -5.75
CA VAL A 124 -13.31 -4.19 -6.13
C VAL A 124 -13.85 -4.93 -4.90
N ASP A 125 -14.90 -5.72 -5.08
CA ASP A 125 -15.37 -6.66 -4.05
C ASP A 125 -14.54 -7.95 -4.03
N VAL A 126 -14.86 -8.88 -3.12
CA VAL A 126 -14.18 -10.18 -2.98
C VAL A 126 -14.25 -11.07 -4.24
N ASN A 127 -15.19 -10.80 -5.13
CA ASN A 127 -15.34 -11.52 -6.41
C ASN A 127 -14.62 -10.81 -7.58
N GLY A 128 -13.96 -9.67 -7.32
CA GLY A 128 -13.28 -8.87 -8.32
C GLY A 128 -14.22 -7.96 -9.14
N ASN A 129 -15.46 -7.76 -8.71
CA ASN A 129 -16.35 -6.82 -9.37
C ASN A 129 -16.00 -5.39 -8.99
N GLU A 130 -15.96 -4.50 -9.98
CA GLU A 130 -15.70 -3.07 -9.74
C GLU A 130 -16.78 -2.44 -8.87
N LYS A 131 -16.35 -1.70 -7.85
CA LYS A 131 -17.18 -0.93 -6.93
C LYS A 131 -17.08 0.57 -7.20
N ALA A 132 -15.85 1.10 -7.30
CA ALA A 132 -15.58 2.50 -7.55
C ALA A 132 -14.18 2.71 -8.13
N LYS A 133 -13.93 3.85 -8.76
CA LYS A 133 -12.57 4.33 -9.03
C LYS A 133 -11.93 4.81 -7.74
N LEU A 134 -10.64 4.53 -7.57
CA LEU A 134 -9.87 5.11 -6.49
C LEU A 134 -9.43 6.52 -6.88
N THR A 135 -9.65 7.47 -5.98
CA THR A 135 -9.30 8.87 -6.16
C THR A 135 -8.52 9.42 -4.96
N ALA A 136 -8.02 10.64 -5.07
CA ALA A 136 -7.36 11.34 -3.98
C ALA A 136 -8.26 11.51 -2.75
N ASP A 137 -9.57 11.61 -2.93
CA ASP A 137 -10.55 11.72 -1.83
C ASP A 137 -10.64 10.46 -0.97
N ASP A 138 -10.26 9.29 -1.47
CA ASP A 138 -10.20 8.06 -0.67
C ASP A 138 -9.09 8.14 0.39
N PHE A 139 -7.99 8.86 0.11
CA PHE A 139 -6.95 9.14 1.11
C PHE A 139 -7.42 10.15 2.17
N MET A 140 -8.26 11.11 1.76
CA MET A 140 -8.93 12.02 2.71
C MET A 140 -9.87 11.25 3.64
N THR A 141 -10.67 10.33 3.07
CA THR A 141 -11.58 9.47 3.83
C THR A 141 -10.81 8.58 4.82
N GLY A 142 -9.72 7.95 4.38
CA GLY A 142 -8.85 7.14 5.25
C GLY A 142 -8.25 7.96 6.39
N MET A 143 -7.78 9.18 6.10
CA MET A 143 -7.20 10.05 7.11
C MET A 143 -8.26 10.60 8.07
N GLU A 144 -9.47 10.95 7.59
CA GLU A 144 -10.58 11.32 8.47
C GLU A 144 -10.92 10.19 9.43
N TRP A 145 -10.96 8.95 8.91
CA TRP A 145 -11.19 7.76 9.73
C TRP A 145 -10.14 7.64 10.84
N VAL A 146 -8.85 7.71 10.50
CA VAL A 146 -7.74 7.60 11.47
C VAL A 146 -7.79 8.70 12.53
N LEU A 147 -8.14 9.93 12.13
CA LEU A 147 -8.18 11.10 13.02
C LEU A 147 -9.52 11.26 13.75
N ASN A 148 -10.48 10.35 13.55
CA ASN A 148 -11.75 10.38 14.25
C ASN A 148 -11.69 9.45 15.48
N PHE A 149 -11.78 10.04 16.67
CA PHE A 149 -11.62 9.35 17.95
C PHE A 149 -12.54 8.12 18.09
N TYR A 150 -13.80 8.24 17.65
CA TYR A 150 -14.80 7.17 17.79
C TYR A 150 -14.78 6.14 16.67
N LYS A 151 -14.39 6.53 15.44
CA LYS A 151 -14.28 5.59 14.32
C LYS A 151 -13.08 4.66 14.44
N ASN A 152 -11.95 5.20 14.90
CA ASN A 152 -10.65 4.51 14.89
C ASN A 152 -10.17 4.03 16.27
N ASP A 153 -10.94 4.24 17.33
CA ASP A 153 -10.57 3.89 18.71
C ASP A 153 -9.13 4.32 19.07
N SER A 154 -8.71 5.48 18.57
CA SER A 154 -7.37 6.07 18.78
C SER A 154 -6.19 5.22 18.25
N ALA A 155 -6.45 4.24 17.40
CA ALA A 155 -5.39 3.47 16.76
C ALA A 155 -4.60 4.35 15.78
N ASN A 156 -3.30 4.18 15.72
CA ASN A 156 -2.39 4.78 14.72
C ASN A 156 -2.45 6.31 14.54
N VAL A 157 -3.08 7.05 15.46
CA VAL A 157 -3.34 8.50 15.35
C VAL A 157 -2.11 9.36 15.60
N SER A 158 -1.11 8.86 16.33
CA SER A 158 0.03 9.68 16.78
C SER A 158 0.88 10.22 15.62
N MET A 159 1.19 9.37 14.65
CA MET A 159 2.02 9.76 13.51
C MET A 159 1.36 10.86 12.65
N PRO A 160 0.14 10.71 12.10
CA PRO A 160 -0.47 11.78 11.33
C PRO A 160 -0.69 13.05 12.16
N SER A 161 -1.02 12.94 13.45
CA SER A 161 -1.17 14.10 14.34
C SER A 161 0.11 14.93 14.53
N GLU A 162 1.28 14.30 14.44
CA GLU A 162 2.57 15.00 14.55
C GLU A 162 3.08 15.50 13.20
N MET A 163 2.66 14.90 12.11
CA MET A 163 3.19 15.17 10.77
C MET A 163 2.37 16.18 9.99
N ILE A 164 1.03 16.11 10.06
CA ILE A 164 0.11 16.86 9.19
C ILE A 164 -0.46 18.05 9.95
N GLN A 165 -0.47 19.23 9.31
CA GLN A 165 -1.08 20.45 9.89
C GLN A 165 -2.54 20.21 10.23
N GLY A 166 -2.97 20.67 11.41
CA GLY A 166 -4.34 20.58 11.87
C GLY A 166 -4.86 19.19 12.23
N ALA A 167 -4.08 18.12 11.96
CA ALA A 167 -4.50 16.75 12.25
C ALA A 167 -4.74 16.50 13.75
N LYS A 168 -3.84 17.01 14.60
CA LYS A 168 -3.99 16.93 16.06
C LYS A 168 -5.21 17.70 16.54
N GLU A 169 -5.43 18.90 16.02
CA GLU A 169 -6.55 19.75 16.35
C GLU A 169 -7.88 19.11 15.94
N TYR A 170 -7.92 18.46 14.77
CA TYR A 170 -9.10 17.73 14.33
C TYR A 170 -9.38 16.50 15.23
N TYR A 171 -8.38 15.73 15.58
CA TYR A 171 -8.51 14.61 16.51
C TYR A 171 -9.06 15.06 17.86
N GLU A 172 -8.50 16.13 18.45
CA GLU A 172 -9.01 16.69 19.71
C GLU A 172 -10.43 17.23 19.57
N TYR A 173 -10.79 17.82 18.42
CA TYR A 173 -12.16 18.24 18.13
C TYR A 173 -13.12 17.04 18.14
N THR A 174 -12.79 15.94 17.48
CA THR A 174 -13.67 14.75 17.42
C THR A 174 -13.95 14.18 18.82
N LYS A 175 -13.01 14.27 19.75
CA LYS A 175 -13.18 13.86 21.15
C LYS A 175 -14.21 14.69 21.93
N THR A 176 -14.50 15.91 21.48
CA THR A 176 -15.51 16.78 22.12
C THR A 176 -16.94 16.45 21.70
N LEU A 177 -17.10 15.62 20.69
CA LEU A 177 -18.40 15.24 20.13
C LEU A 177 -18.99 14.03 20.88
N THR A 178 -20.26 13.76 20.65
CA THR A 178 -20.82 12.44 20.94
C THR A 178 -20.40 11.47 19.84
N GLU A 179 -20.43 10.17 20.14
CA GLU A 179 -20.17 9.13 19.17
C GLU A 179 -21.03 9.26 17.91
N GLU A 180 -22.34 9.48 18.08
CA GLU A 180 -23.28 9.70 16.98
C GLU A 180 -22.90 10.89 16.09
N GLN A 181 -22.45 11.99 16.72
CA GLN A 181 -21.99 13.18 15.97
C GLN A 181 -20.69 12.90 15.23
N ALA A 182 -19.75 12.19 15.86
CA ALA A 182 -18.49 11.85 15.25
C ALA A 182 -18.66 10.88 14.07
N TYR A 183 -19.61 9.96 14.15
CA TYR A 183 -19.93 9.02 13.05
C TYR A 183 -20.48 9.71 11.80
N GLN A 184 -21.10 10.90 11.95
CA GLN A 184 -21.60 11.69 10.82
C GLN A 184 -20.53 12.53 10.12
N LEU A 185 -19.32 12.63 10.68
CA LEU A 185 -18.24 13.38 10.04
C LEU A 185 -17.73 12.62 8.79
N THR A 186 -17.36 13.38 7.78
CA THR A 186 -16.80 12.89 6.53
C THR A 186 -15.64 13.79 6.08
N ALA A 187 -14.89 13.34 5.09
CA ALA A 187 -13.87 14.12 4.42
C ALA A 187 -14.37 14.83 3.14
N GLY A 188 -15.69 14.82 2.87
CA GLY A 188 -16.28 15.44 1.69
C GLY A 188 -16.15 16.97 1.66
N ASP A 189 -16.54 17.56 0.55
CA ASP A 189 -16.47 19.01 0.34
C ASP A 189 -17.22 19.80 1.41
N GLY A 190 -16.58 20.86 1.91
CA GLY A 190 -17.12 21.72 2.96
C GLY A 190 -17.14 21.08 4.35
N SER A 191 -16.56 19.90 4.52
CA SER A 191 -16.48 19.23 5.81
C SER A 191 -15.53 19.93 6.79
N LYS A 192 -15.76 19.68 8.07
CA LYS A 192 -14.88 20.16 9.14
C LYS A 192 -13.46 19.60 9.02
N PHE A 193 -13.33 18.39 8.46
CA PHE A 193 -12.03 17.78 8.16
C PHE A 193 -11.24 18.63 7.17
N ARG A 194 -11.81 18.96 6.01
CA ARG A 194 -11.14 19.79 4.98
C ARG A 194 -10.85 21.22 5.47
N GLU A 195 -11.65 21.75 6.38
CA GLU A 195 -11.39 23.07 6.99
C GLU A 195 -10.16 23.06 7.90
N MET A 196 -9.94 21.96 8.63
CA MET A 196 -8.96 21.91 9.71
C MET A 196 -7.66 21.23 9.33
N VAL A 197 -7.70 20.18 8.49
CA VAL A 197 -6.55 19.31 8.23
C VAL A 197 -5.86 19.73 6.94
N GLY A 198 -4.56 19.88 6.99
CA GLY A 198 -3.74 20.34 5.87
C GLY A 198 -3.53 19.24 4.81
N ILE A 199 -4.61 18.75 4.23
CA ILE A 199 -4.62 17.85 3.08
C ILE A 199 -5.56 18.43 2.03
N GLU A 200 -5.14 18.45 0.77
CA GLU A 200 -5.92 18.98 -0.34
C GLU A 200 -5.98 17.95 -1.48
N THR A 201 -7.11 17.94 -2.18
CA THR A 201 -7.34 17.15 -3.39
C THR A 201 -7.80 18.09 -4.50
N PRO A 202 -6.85 18.80 -5.18
CA PRO A 202 -7.18 19.79 -6.22
C PRO A 202 -7.95 19.19 -7.40
N ASP A 203 -7.74 17.90 -7.65
CA ASP A 203 -8.43 17.05 -8.62
C ASP A 203 -8.42 15.58 -8.15
N ASP A 204 -9.07 14.70 -8.91
CA ASP A 204 -9.24 13.29 -8.56
C ASP A 204 -7.91 12.52 -8.38
N TYR A 205 -6.81 13.01 -8.94
CA TYR A 205 -5.53 12.30 -8.99
C TYR A 205 -4.34 13.11 -8.46
N THR A 206 -4.60 14.21 -7.79
CA THR A 206 -3.58 15.01 -7.11
C THR A 206 -3.89 15.12 -5.62
N LEU A 207 -2.93 14.71 -4.79
CA LEU A 207 -3.04 14.73 -3.34
C LEU A 207 -1.90 15.58 -2.75
N VAL A 208 -2.25 16.59 -1.95
CA VAL A 208 -1.28 17.52 -1.36
C VAL A 208 -1.34 17.43 0.16
N TYR A 209 -0.18 17.26 0.79
CA TYR A 209 -0.02 17.28 2.25
C TYR A 209 0.76 18.50 2.71
N HIS A 210 0.24 19.21 3.70
CA HIS A 210 0.95 20.28 4.41
C HIS A 210 1.45 19.76 5.76
N CYS A 211 2.77 19.70 5.92
CA CYS A 211 3.40 19.20 7.14
C CYS A 211 3.48 20.28 8.21
N THR A 212 3.46 19.88 9.49
CA THR A 212 3.62 20.77 10.65
C THR A 212 4.96 21.52 10.67
N ALA A 213 5.99 20.92 10.05
CA ALA A 213 7.33 21.48 9.86
C ALA A 213 7.95 20.82 8.62
N ALA A 214 9.13 21.26 8.21
CA ALA A 214 9.89 20.61 7.15
C ALA A 214 10.18 19.13 7.51
N LYS A 215 9.68 18.20 6.70
CA LYS A 215 9.81 16.74 6.86
C LYS A 215 10.36 16.16 5.55
N PRO A 216 11.67 16.22 5.30
CA PRO A 216 12.26 15.76 4.04
C PRO A 216 12.15 14.24 3.82
N TYR A 217 11.66 13.51 4.80
CA TYR A 217 11.43 12.05 4.79
C TYR A 217 9.93 11.68 4.79
N PHE A 218 9.04 12.62 4.52
CA PHE A 218 7.59 12.39 4.60
C PHE A 218 7.10 11.33 3.61
N ASP A 219 7.76 11.19 2.45
CA ASP A 219 7.51 10.13 1.49
C ASP A 219 7.63 8.73 2.12
N THR A 220 8.60 8.52 3.02
CA THR A 220 8.75 7.24 3.72
C THR A 220 7.60 6.97 4.70
N VAL A 221 6.99 8.04 5.23
CA VAL A 221 5.83 7.95 6.13
C VAL A 221 4.58 7.46 5.40
N MET A 222 4.46 7.75 4.09
CA MET A 222 3.34 7.32 3.27
C MET A 222 3.22 5.81 3.08
N ALA A 223 4.28 5.04 3.40
CA ALA A 223 4.24 3.59 3.40
C ALA A 223 3.59 2.97 4.67
N TYR A 224 3.26 3.78 5.68
CA TYR A 224 2.63 3.28 6.90
C TYR A 224 1.12 3.11 6.73
N ILE A 225 0.57 2.09 7.39
CA ILE A 225 -0.84 1.69 7.27
C ILE A 225 -1.83 2.80 7.58
N CYS A 226 -1.52 3.72 8.50
CA CYS A 226 -2.39 4.86 8.83
C CYS A 226 -2.51 5.90 7.70
N MET A 227 -1.73 5.75 6.62
CA MET A 227 -1.75 6.62 5.43
C MET A 227 -2.45 5.97 4.23
N TYR A 228 -3.02 4.79 4.41
CA TYR A 228 -3.72 4.06 3.35
C TYR A 228 -5.09 4.68 3.05
N PRO A 229 -5.59 4.50 1.82
CA PRO A 229 -6.89 5.01 1.43
C PRO A 229 -8.03 4.17 2.02
N MET A 230 -9.22 4.76 2.12
CA MET A 230 -10.48 4.10 2.43
C MET A 230 -11.58 4.60 1.50
N ALA A 231 -12.27 3.71 0.82
CA ALA A 231 -13.34 4.08 -0.08
C ALA A 231 -14.53 4.67 0.69
N GLN A 232 -14.94 5.91 0.38
CA GLN A 232 -16.14 6.50 0.96
C GLN A 232 -17.38 5.65 0.64
N GLY A 233 -17.48 5.11 -0.58
CA GLY A 233 -18.58 4.22 -0.96
C GLY A 233 -18.70 2.96 -0.10
N MET A 234 -17.57 2.42 0.41
CA MET A 234 -17.58 1.30 1.35
C MET A 234 -18.14 1.74 2.72
N VAL A 235 -17.75 2.92 3.19
CA VAL A 235 -18.26 3.50 4.44
C VAL A 235 -19.76 3.76 4.33
N ASP A 236 -20.24 4.26 3.20
CA ASP A 236 -21.66 4.52 2.94
C ASP A 236 -22.48 3.22 2.85
N GLU A 237 -21.90 2.16 2.29
CA GLU A 237 -22.56 0.85 2.16
C GLU A 237 -22.67 0.12 3.50
N LEU A 238 -21.59 0.12 4.30
CA LEU A 238 -21.50 -0.67 5.53
C LEU A 238 -21.90 0.10 6.78
N GLY A 239 -21.81 1.42 6.76
CA GLY A 239 -21.86 2.27 7.95
C GLY A 239 -20.61 2.12 8.81
N VAL A 240 -20.43 3.00 9.79
CA VAL A 240 -19.23 3.03 10.65
C VAL A 240 -19.05 1.70 11.40
N GLU A 241 -20.11 1.19 12.04
CA GLU A 241 -20.05 -0.09 12.76
C GLU A 241 -19.72 -1.27 11.83
N GLY A 242 -20.25 -1.24 10.59
CA GLY A 242 -19.97 -2.27 9.59
C GLY A 242 -18.51 -2.24 9.11
N VAL A 243 -17.91 -1.06 8.98
CA VAL A 243 -16.48 -0.93 8.66
C VAL A 243 -15.59 -1.33 9.85
N GLN A 244 -15.98 -1.02 11.07
CA GLN A 244 -15.27 -1.49 12.28
C GLN A 244 -15.30 -3.02 12.42
N GLY A 245 -16.39 -3.66 12.04
CA GLY A 245 -16.61 -5.12 12.09
C GLY A 245 -16.49 -5.83 10.74
N MET A 246 -15.85 -5.21 9.72
CA MET A 246 -15.76 -5.82 8.39
C MET A 246 -14.91 -7.09 8.39
N ASN A 247 -15.12 -7.90 7.35
CA ASN A 247 -14.43 -9.15 7.11
C ASN A 247 -14.01 -9.26 5.63
N ASN A 248 -13.41 -10.38 5.25
CA ASN A 248 -12.96 -10.60 3.88
C ASN A 248 -14.09 -10.58 2.82
N GLU A 249 -15.35 -10.81 3.19
CA GLU A 249 -16.45 -10.88 2.25
C GLU A 249 -17.06 -9.52 1.93
N ASN A 250 -16.97 -8.56 2.86
CA ASN A 250 -17.60 -7.24 2.73
C ASN A 250 -16.62 -6.06 2.63
N MET A 251 -15.31 -6.27 2.86
CA MET A 251 -14.32 -5.24 2.60
C MET A 251 -14.14 -5.01 1.09
N TRP A 252 -13.69 -3.83 0.73
CA TRP A 252 -13.28 -3.51 -0.64
C TRP A 252 -11.76 -3.58 -0.77
N TYR A 253 -11.29 -4.01 -1.92
CA TYR A 253 -9.91 -4.30 -2.24
C TYR A 253 -9.39 -3.35 -3.33
N ASN A 254 -8.17 -2.89 -3.21
CA ASN A 254 -7.49 -2.09 -4.24
C ASN A 254 -6.07 -2.60 -4.57
N GLY A 255 -5.62 -3.65 -3.88
CA GLY A 255 -4.31 -4.26 -4.07
C GLY A 255 -4.33 -5.45 -5.04
N CYS A 256 -3.22 -6.19 -5.05
CA CYS A 256 -2.98 -7.27 -6.03
C CYS A 256 -3.76 -8.56 -5.73
N TYR A 257 -4.23 -8.77 -4.50
CA TYR A 257 -4.85 -10.02 -4.07
C TYR A 257 -6.20 -9.81 -3.40
N LEU A 258 -7.06 -10.84 -3.52
CA LEU A 258 -8.35 -10.92 -2.87
C LEU A 258 -8.33 -12.08 -1.86
N MET A 259 -8.86 -11.88 -0.66
CA MET A 259 -9.03 -12.96 0.30
C MET A 259 -10.39 -13.62 0.10
N THR A 260 -10.44 -14.63 -0.74
CA THR A 260 -11.69 -15.31 -1.11
C THR A 260 -12.26 -16.20 0.00
N SER A 261 -11.45 -16.57 0.99
CA SER A 261 -11.86 -17.36 2.15
C SER A 261 -10.96 -17.10 3.35
N TYR A 262 -11.55 -16.95 4.51
CA TYR A 262 -10.85 -16.89 5.80
C TYR A 262 -11.54 -17.82 6.79
N VAL A 263 -10.80 -18.74 7.36
CA VAL A 263 -11.29 -19.70 8.36
C VAL A 263 -10.43 -19.57 9.62
N GLN A 264 -11.10 -19.27 10.73
CA GLN A 264 -10.50 -19.24 12.08
C GLN A 264 -10.44 -20.64 12.67
#